data_b1582f0133fcbbdbc34dd2e78addfdef
#
_entry.id   b1582f0133fcbbdbc34dd2e78addfdef
#
_cell.length_a   1.000
_cell.length_b   1.000
_cell.length_c   1.000
_cell.angle_alpha   90.00
_cell.angle_beta   90.00
_cell.angle_gamma   90.00
#
_symmetry.space_group_name_H-M   'P 1'
#
loop_
_entity.id
_entity.type
_entity.pdbx_description
1 polymer ?
#
loop_
_entity_poly.entity_id
_entity_poly.type
_entity_poly.pdbx_seq_one_letter_code
_entity_poly.pdbx_strand_id
1 'polypeptide(L)'
;MKRLISLLLCALLIVPALAEDAPDFEPIPWDIKVSPNLPNPDCYLPNNGGYHDDSIDIQIDITYWTQDLQQVDAPGEGTTTVMSARVKLTDVSQFRTGFANKYPSKQARHVNDMTKRFNAVMGIDGDYCLYHEQGIVVRNGRTLRMRPHKGRDELIVDENGDFHLITRTTQAKWDEYIAGGGTVLHAFCFGPALVVDGVPLTSLDDVTIDNGKAKKAQRMVIGQIGKLEYLILTNEGPESTAPKSVGFDLV
;
A
#
# COMPACT_ATOMS: atom_id res chain seq x y z
N MET A 1 -34.55 65.52 -24.29
CA MET A 1 -34.17 64.69 -23.14
C MET A 1 -33.55 63.40 -23.63
N LYS A 2 -32.22 63.29 -23.66
CA LYS A 2 -31.45 62.15 -24.11
C LYS A 2 -31.06 61.34 -22.87
N ARG A 3 -31.58 60.12 -22.71
CA ARG A 3 -31.16 59.22 -21.67
C ARG A 3 -29.88 58.49 -22.05
N LEU A 4 -28.80 58.78 -21.37
CA LEU A 4 -27.55 57.97 -21.45
C LEU A 4 -27.80 56.67 -20.71
N ILE A 5 -27.72 55.54 -21.41
CA ILE A 5 -27.63 54.21 -20.85
C ILE A 5 -26.16 53.90 -20.64
N SER A 6 -25.74 53.86 -19.40
CA SER A 6 -24.39 53.46 -19.02
C SER A 6 -24.33 51.93 -19.03
N LEU A 7 -23.65 51.29 -20.00
CA LEU A 7 -23.36 49.88 -20.01
C LEU A 7 -22.16 49.64 -19.08
N LEU A 8 -22.40 49.04 -17.95
CA LEU A 8 -21.36 48.55 -17.05
C LEU A 8 -20.87 47.21 -17.59
N LEU A 9 -19.72 47.19 -18.24
CA LEU A 9 -19.06 46.00 -18.71
C LEU A 9 -18.38 45.33 -17.52
N CYS A 10 -19.01 44.37 -16.87
CA CYS A 10 -18.34 43.47 -15.91
C CYS A 10 -17.41 42.51 -16.68
N ALA A 11 -16.15 42.87 -16.78
CA ALA A 11 -15.13 41.93 -17.22
C ALA A 11 -14.94 40.87 -16.14
N LEU A 12 -15.54 39.69 -16.32
CA LEU A 12 -15.25 38.51 -15.53
C LEU A 12 -13.82 38.06 -15.90
N LEU A 13 -12.85 38.44 -15.06
CA LEU A 13 -11.51 37.83 -15.10
C LEU A 13 -11.65 36.38 -14.69
N ILE A 14 -11.85 35.49 -15.66
CA ILE A 14 -11.63 34.06 -15.48
C ILE A 14 -10.12 33.92 -15.33
N VAL A 15 -9.64 33.95 -14.08
CA VAL A 15 -8.30 33.48 -13.76
C VAL A 15 -8.35 31.96 -14.00
N PRO A 16 -7.62 31.43 -15.01
CA PRO A 16 -7.51 29.99 -15.11
C PRO A 16 -6.84 29.56 -13.82
N ALA A 17 -7.54 28.75 -13.00
CA ALA A 17 -6.89 28.02 -11.94
C ALA A 17 -5.78 27.22 -12.63
N LEU A 18 -4.55 27.68 -12.48
CA LEU A 18 -3.39 26.88 -12.81
C LEU A 18 -3.57 25.60 -12.00
N ALA A 19 -3.99 24.54 -12.68
CA ALA A 19 -3.87 23.21 -12.12
C ALA A 19 -2.38 23.11 -11.76
N GLU A 20 -2.08 23.20 -10.47
CA GLU A 20 -0.75 22.87 -9.99
C GLU A 20 -0.45 21.51 -10.59
N ASP A 21 0.49 21.48 -11.53
CA ASP A 21 0.96 20.24 -12.13
C ASP A 21 1.36 19.35 -10.98
N ALA A 22 0.58 18.30 -10.74
CA ALA A 22 0.94 17.34 -9.73
C ALA A 22 2.35 16.89 -10.05
N PRO A 23 3.30 17.08 -9.13
CA PRO A 23 4.72 16.89 -9.46
C PRO A 23 4.90 15.49 -10.02
N ASP A 24 5.72 15.37 -11.05
CA ASP A 24 6.13 14.06 -11.55
C ASP A 24 6.69 13.30 -10.39
N PHE A 25 6.02 12.19 -10.05
CA PHE A 25 6.49 11.30 -9.02
C PHE A 25 7.66 10.53 -9.60
N GLU A 26 8.83 11.11 -9.49
CA GLU A 26 10.06 10.32 -9.53
C GLU A 26 10.22 9.68 -8.15
N PRO A 27 10.59 8.39 -8.10
CA PRO A 27 11.02 7.80 -6.84
C PRO A 27 12.06 8.74 -6.25
N ILE A 28 11.87 9.18 -5.01
CA ILE A 28 12.88 10.02 -4.36
C ILE A 28 14.17 9.22 -4.44
N PRO A 29 15.24 9.74 -5.07
CA PRO A 29 16.52 9.07 -5.05
C PRO A 29 17.00 9.11 -3.61
N TRP A 30 16.71 8.03 -2.90
CA TRP A 30 17.35 7.76 -1.65
C TRP A 30 18.81 7.48 -1.98
N ASP A 31 19.73 7.90 -1.09
CA ASP A 31 21.08 7.37 -1.11
C ASP A 31 20.99 5.89 -0.76
N ILE A 32 20.60 5.11 -1.75
CA ILE A 32 20.44 3.68 -1.60
C ILE A 32 21.85 3.12 -1.59
N LYS A 33 22.26 2.62 -0.45
CA LYS A 33 23.50 1.84 -0.28
C LYS A 33 23.43 0.52 -1.05
N VAL A 34 22.24 0.12 -1.44
CA VAL A 34 21.97 -1.04 -2.29
C VAL A 34 22.15 -0.64 -3.73
N SER A 35 22.86 -1.46 -4.47
CA SER A 35 23.12 -1.28 -5.89
C SER A 35 21.90 -0.72 -6.63
N PRO A 36 22.04 0.35 -7.44
CA PRO A 36 21.00 0.82 -8.33
C PRO A 36 20.72 -0.16 -9.50
N ASN A 37 21.41 -1.29 -9.50
CA ASN A 37 21.28 -2.30 -10.52
C ASN A 37 19.95 -3.05 -10.38
N LEU A 38 19.56 -3.67 -11.48
CA LEU A 38 18.46 -4.63 -11.50
C LEU A 38 18.66 -5.70 -10.43
N PRO A 39 17.57 -6.28 -9.90
CA PRO A 39 17.66 -7.47 -9.08
C PRO A 39 18.53 -8.52 -9.75
N ASN A 40 19.39 -9.17 -8.98
CA ASN A 40 20.26 -10.22 -9.53
C ASN A 40 19.44 -11.49 -9.81
N PRO A 41 19.31 -11.94 -11.07
CA PRO A 41 18.53 -13.12 -11.39
C PRO A 41 19.01 -14.40 -10.68
N ASP A 42 20.30 -14.48 -10.35
CA ASP A 42 20.89 -15.66 -9.70
C ASP A 42 20.54 -15.75 -8.20
N CYS A 43 19.98 -14.67 -7.64
CA CYS A 43 19.56 -14.59 -6.24
C CYS A 43 18.10 -15.02 -6.02
N TYR A 44 17.34 -15.30 -7.08
CA TYR A 44 16.00 -15.85 -6.94
C TYR A 44 16.05 -17.33 -6.58
N LEU A 45 15.28 -17.69 -5.55
CA LEU A 45 15.22 -19.06 -5.08
C LEU A 45 14.37 -19.94 -6.02
N PRO A 46 14.70 -21.24 -6.15
CA PRO A 46 13.94 -22.17 -6.99
C PRO A 46 12.45 -22.23 -6.59
N ASN A 47 11.59 -22.57 -7.55
CA ASN A 47 10.14 -22.76 -7.34
C ASN A 47 9.41 -21.55 -6.76
N ASN A 48 9.84 -20.33 -7.09
CA ASN A 48 9.33 -19.10 -6.52
C ASN A 48 9.45 -19.03 -4.99
N GLY A 49 10.45 -19.68 -4.43
CA GLY A 49 10.68 -19.74 -2.98
C GLY A 49 11.17 -18.43 -2.36
N GLY A 50 11.44 -17.40 -3.17
CA GLY A 50 11.84 -16.09 -2.68
C GLY A 50 13.07 -15.51 -3.37
N TYR A 51 13.80 -14.68 -2.65
CA TYR A 51 15.01 -13.99 -3.11
C TYR A 51 15.99 -13.83 -1.94
N HIS A 52 17.27 -14.01 -2.19
CA HIS A 52 18.29 -13.85 -1.17
C HIS A 52 19.56 -13.21 -1.74
N ASP A 53 19.93 -12.03 -1.24
CA ASP A 53 21.23 -11.39 -1.42
C ASP A 53 21.74 -10.81 -0.09
N ASP A 54 22.86 -10.08 -0.12
CA ASP A 54 23.46 -9.50 1.10
C ASP A 54 22.58 -8.45 1.79
N SER A 55 21.51 -8.00 1.16
CA SER A 55 20.70 -6.86 1.61
C SER A 55 19.21 -7.17 1.78
N ILE A 56 18.70 -8.15 1.06
CA ILE A 56 17.30 -8.54 1.05
C ILE A 56 17.20 -10.05 1.21
N ASP A 57 16.38 -10.51 2.15
CA ASP A 57 16.02 -11.91 2.30
C ASP A 57 14.48 -12.02 2.24
N ILE A 58 13.99 -12.76 1.26
CA ILE A 58 12.57 -13.03 1.05
C ILE A 58 12.39 -14.54 1.00
N GLN A 59 11.53 -15.06 1.89
CA GLN A 59 11.14 -16.47 1.91
C GLN A 59 9.64 -16.56 1.66
N ILE A 60 9.23 -17.37 0.69
CA ILE A 60 7.84 -17.54 0.30
C ILE A 60 7.42 -18.99 0.56
N ASP A 61 6.31 -19.13 1.31
CA ASP A 61 5.65 -20.38 1.56
C ASP A 61 4.24 -20.37 0.95
N ILE A 62 3.83 -21.50 0.39
CA ILE A 62 2.50 -21.71 -0.16
C ILE A 62 1.82 -22.81 0.65
N THR A 63 0.65 -22.50 1.17
CA THR A 63 -0.16 -23.43 1.96
C THR A 63 -1.59 -23.47 1.44
N TYR A 64 -2.29 -24.57 1.73
CA TYR A 64 -3.67 -24.76 1.29
C TYR A 64 -4.57 -24.92 2.52
N TRP A 65 -5.71 -24.24 2.52
CA TRP A 65 -6.59 -24.19 3.68
C TRP A 65 -8.03 -24.44 3.27
N THR A 66 -8.74 -25.23 4.08
CA THR A 66 -10.18 -25.41 3.95
C THR A 66 -10.95 -24.19 4.45
N GLN A 67 -12.26 -24.15 4.17
CA GLN A 67 -13.13 -23.08 4.71
C GLN A 67 -13.21 -23.09 6.25
N ASP A 68 -12.97 -24.24 6.87
CA ASP A 68 -12.95 -24.41 8.33
C ASP A 68 -11.56 -24.13 8.93
N LEU A 69 -10.70 -23.44 8.17
CA LEU A 69 -9.36 -23.04 8.59
C LEU A 69 -8.44 -24.21 8.96
N GLN A 70 -8.59 -25.35 8.29
CA GLN A 70 -7.68 -26.47 8.41
C GLN A 70 -6.69 -26.47 7.25
N GLN A 71 -5.40 -26.56 7.57
CA GLN A 71 -4.36 -26.71 6.56
C GLN A 71 -4.38 -28.12 5.99
N VAL A 72 -4.19 -28.22 4.67
CA VAL A 72 -4.12 -29.50 3.95
C VAL A 72 -2.87 -29.53 3.05
N ASP A 73 -2.43 -30.71 2.68
CA ASP A 73 -1.15 -30.88 1.96
C ASP A 73 -1.22 -30.52 0.46
N ALA A 74 -2.42 -30.47 -0.10
CA ALA A 74 -2.60 -30.20 -1.52
C ALA A 74 -3.90 -29.39 -1.79
N PRO A 75 -3.94 -28.62 -2.90
CA PRO A 75 -5.16 -27.94 -3.29
C PRO A 75 -6.24 -28.93 -3.74
N GLY A 76 -7.50 -28.61 -3.41
CA GLY A 76 -8.66 -29.41 -3.76
C GLY A 76 -9.93 -28.57 -3.80
N GLU A 77 -11.06 -29.24 -4.03
CA GLU A 77 -12.36 -28.57 -3.97
C GLU A 77 -12.62 -27.98 -2.57
N GLY A 78 -13.02 -26.73 -2.50
CA GLY A 78 -13.30 -26.02 -1.24
C GLY A 78 -12.04 -25.56 -0.50
N THR A 79 -10.86 -25.68 -1.09
CA THR A 79 -9.64 -25.09 -0.52
C THR A 79 -9.31 -23.73 -1.10
N THR A 80 -8.57 -22.93 -0.35
CA THR A 80 -7.95 -21.68 -0.80
C THR A 80 -6.44 -21.78 -0.66
N THR A 81 -5.72 -21.23 -1.62
CA THR A 81 -4.28 -21.09 -1.54
C THR A 81 -3.95 -19.86 -0.71
N VAL A 82 -3.07 -20.01 0.25
CA VAL A 82 -2.49 -18.91 1.03
C VAL A 82 -1.00 -18.85 0.75
N MET A 83 -0.53 -17.68 0.33
CA MET A 83 0.90 -17.41 0.19
C MET A 83 1.33 -16.49 1.33
N SER A 84 2.44 -16.85 1.95
CA SER A 84 3.11 -16.02 2.94
C SER A 84 4.50 -15.65 2.45
N ALA A 85 4.87 -14.39 2.56
CA ALA A 85 6.22 -13.92 2.30
C ALA A 85 6.78 -13.27 3.55
N ARG A 86 7.87 -13.81 4.06
CA ARG A 86 8.68 -13.19 5.10
C ARG A 86 9.78 -12.39 4.42
N VAL A 87 9.79 -11.08 4.67
CA VAL A 87 10.69 -10.12 4.04
C VAL A 87 11.59 -9.51 5.10
N LYS A 88 12.88 -9.63 4.95
CA LYS A 88 13.86 -8.99 5.81
C LYS A 88 14.75 -8.06 4.99
N LEU A 89 14.86 -6.82 5.44
CA LEU A 89 15.63 -5.76 4.81
C LEU A 89 16.82 -5.37 5.70
N THR A 90 17.86 -4.84 5.10
CA THR A 90 18.99 -4.27 5.83
C THR A 90 18.91 -2.77 6.00
N ASP A 91 18.07 -2.10 5.17
CA ASP A 91 17.91 -0.66 5.16
C ASP A 91 16.48 -0.27 4.80
N VAL A 92 15.91 0.72 5.50
CA VAL A 92 14.54 1.18 5.28
C VAL A 92 14.31 1.72 3.87
N SER A 93 15.34 2.23 3.21
CA SER A 93 15.24 2.73 1.82
C SER A 93 14.87 1.65 0.81
N GLN A 94 14.93 0.38 1.20
CA GLN A 94 14.48 -0.75 0.39
C GLN A 94 12.95 -0.92 0.43
N PHE A 95 12.28 -0.40 1.45
CA PHE A 95 10.82 -0.32 1.53
C PHE A 95 10.33 0.92 0.78
N ARG A 96 9.83 0.72 -0.44
CA ARG A 96 9.46 1.82 -1.33
C ARG A 96 8.01 1.74 -1.76
N THR A 97 7.48 2.87 -2.18
CA THR A 97 6.17 2.96 -2.79
C THR A 97 6.25 3.65 -4.15
N GLY A 98 5.40 3.23 -5.05
CA GLY A 98 5.28 3.83 -6.37
C GLY A 98 3.84 3.89 -6.84
N PHE A 99 3.52 4.84 -7.70
CA PHE A 99 2.25 4.90 -8.39
C PHE A 99 2.33 4.26 -9.76
N ALA A 100 1.25 3.62 -10.17
CA ALA A 100 1.12 3.05 -11.51
C ALA A 100 1.29 4.10 -12.61
N ASN A 101 0.89 5.33 -12.31
CA ASN A 101 1.02 6.49 -13.16
C ASN A 101 1.26 7.75 -12.32
N LYS A 102 1.36 8.91 -12.99
CA LYS A 102 1.44 10.20 -12.32
C LYS A 102 0.27 10.36 -11.34
N TYR A 103 0.56 10.70 -10.08
CA TYR A 103 -0.49 11.04 -9.11
C TYR A 103 -1.21 12.33 -9.55
N PRO A 104 -2.53 12.41 -9.52
CA PRO A 104 -3.50 11.46 -9.00
C PRO A 104 -4.21 10.59 -10.07
N SER A 105 -3.52 10.17 -11.11
CA SER A 105 -4.09 9.34 -12.18
C SER A 105 -4.65 8.01 -11.66
N LYS A 106 -5.86 7.65 -12.10
CA LYS A 106 -6.51 6.38 -11.79
C LYS A 106 -6.16 5.24 -12.76
N GLN A 107 -5.18 5.46 -13.64
CA GLN A 107 -4.74 4.38 -14.52
C GLN A 107 -4.04 3.29 -13.72
N ALA A 108 -4.54 2.07 -13.83
CA ALA A 108 -3.95 0.90 -13.21
C ALA A 108 -2.80 0.34 -14.07
N ARG A 109 -1.88 -0.36 -13.43
CA ARG A 109 -0.86 -1.22 -14.03
C ARG A 109 -0.76 -2.50 -13.23
N HIS A 110 -0.30 -3.56 -13.86
CA HIS A 110 0.01 -4.78 -13.15
C HIS A 110 1.20 -4.58 -12.21
N VAL A 111 1.17 -5.22 -11.05
CA VAL A 111 2.26 -5.17 -10.06
C VAL A 111 3.58 -5.58 -10.69
N ASN A 112 3.58 -6.61 -11.54
CA ASN A 112 4.74 -7.07 -12.28
C ASN A 112 5.39 -5.97 -13.16
N ASP A 113 4.59 -5.14 -13.83
CA ASP A 113 5.12 -4.01 -14.60
C ASP A 113 5.70 -2.92 -13.69
N MET A 114 5.13 -2.79 -12.49
CA MET A 114 5.63 -1.86 -11.48
C MET A 114 6.97 -2.32 -10.90
N THR A 115 7.09 -3.60 -10.54
CA THR A 115 8.35 -4.16 -10.03
C THR A 115 9.48 -3.97 -11.02
N LYS A 116 9.26 -4.24 -12.30
CA LYS A 116 10.23 -3.99 -13.37
C LYS A 116 10.62 -2.53 -13.48
N ARG A 117 9.62 -1.63 -13.46
CA ARG A 117 9.84 -0.18 -13.57
C ARG A 117 10.68 0.39 -12.44
N PHE A 118 10.52 -0.13 -11.23
CA PHE A 118 11.20 0.34 -10.04
C PHE A 118 12.42 -0.49 -9.65
N ASN A 119 12.83 -1.45 -10.47
CA ASN A 119 13.91 -2.39 -10.18
C ASN A 119 13.70 -3.06 -8.82
N ALA A 120 12.44 -3.39 -8.51
CA ALA A 120 12.08 -4.02 -7.25
C ALA A 120 12.21 -5.53 -7.35
N VAL A 121 12.67 -6.16 -6.28
CA VAL A 121 12.74 -7.63 -6.15
C VAL A 121 11.35 -8.23 -6.04
N MET A 122 10.46 -7.54 -5.30
CA MET A 122 9.08 -7.93 -5.06
C MET A 122 8.19 -6.71 -5.02
N GLY A 123 6.95 -6.84 -5.42
CA GLY A 123 5.94 -5.80 -5.33
C GLY A 123 4.60 -6.36 -4.84
N ILE A 124 3.85 -5.54 -4.14
CA ILE A 124 2.49 -5.81 -3.67
C ILE A 124 1.58 -4.62 -3.94
N ASP A 125 0.28 -4.86 -3.99
CA ASP A 125 -0.69 -3.78 -4.02
C ASP A 125 -0.62 -2.94 -2.73
N GLY A 126 -0.78 -1.62 -2.89
CA GLY A 126 -0.95 -0.71 -1.78
C GLY A 126 -2.42 -0.48 -1.42
N ASP A 127 -2.73 0.77 -1.09
CA ASP A 127 -4.10 1.19 -0.79
C ASP A 127 -4.85 1.71 -2.03
N TYR A 128 -6.15 1.90 -1.88
CA TYR A 128 -7.03 2.46 -2.92
C TYR A 128 -7.04 3.99 -2.91
N CYS A 129 -5.94 4.63 -2.56
CA CYS A 129 -5.88 6.07 -2.32
C CYS A 129 -6.39 6.94 -3.48
N LEU A 130 -6.29 6.45 -4.71
CA LEU A 130 -6.73 7.17 -5.91
C LEU A 130 -8.24 7.05 -6.18
N TYR A 131 -8.90 6.10 -5.55
CA TYR A 131 -10.34 5.88 -5.68
C TYR A 131 -11.15 6.50 -4.53
N HIS A 132 -10.48 7.02 -3.51
CA HIS A 132 -11.08 7.68 -2.37
C HIS A 132 -10.61 9.12 -2.29
N GLU A 133 -11.50 10.02 -1.91
CA GLU A 133 -11.20 11.45 -1.70
C GLU A 133 -10.62 11.73 -0.31
N GLN A 134 -10.82 10.82 0.63
CA GLN A 134 -10.34 10.88 2.01
C GLN A 134 -9.24 9.84 2.25
N GLY A 135 -8.57 9.96 3.37
CA GLY A 135 -7.40 9.19 3.80
C GLY A 135 -6.13 10.03 3.69
N ILE A 136 -5.18 9.76 4.57
CA ILE A 136 -3.87 10.38 4.51
C ILE A 136 -3.02 9.61 3.50
N VAL A 137 -2.30 10.31 2.65
CA VAL A 137 -1.42 9.70 1.65
C VAL A 137 -0.06 10.36 1.77
N VAL A 138 0.89 9.61 2.30
CA VAL A 138 2.31 9.97 2.32
C VAL A 138 3.08 8.87 1.60
N ARG A 139 3.94 9.24 0.67
CA ARG A 139 4.77 8.30 -0.09
C ARG A 139 6.21 8.81 -0.14
N ASN A 140 7.14 7.98 0.30
CA ASN A 140 8.57 8.29 0.36
C ASN A 140 8.83 9.66 1.05
N GLY A 141 8.24 9.89 2.21
CA GLY A 141 8.35 11.12 3.01
C GLY A 141 7.60 12.34 2.45
N ARG A 142 6.88 12.17 1.35
CA ARG A 142 6.14 13.26 0.70
C ARG A 142 4.64 13.16 0.98
N THR A 143 4.07 14.20 1.57
CA THR A 143 2.62 14.31 1.78
C THR A 143 1.93 14.70 0.47
N LEU A 144 1.04 13.83 -0.01
CA LEU A 144 0.25 14.03 -1.21
C LEU A 144 -1.20 14.40 -0.90
N ARG A 145 -1.72 13.93 0.22
CA ARG A 145 -3.06 14.25 0.71
C ARG A 145 -3.11 14.16 2.24
N MET A 146 -3.75 15.13 2.86
CA MET A 146 -3.98 15.18 4.30
C MET A 146 -5.47 15.36 4.57
N ARG A 147 -6.24 14.27 4.51
CA ARG A 147 -7.69 14.26 4.75
C ARG A 147 -8.07 13.00 5.52
N PRO A 148 -7.88 12.97 6.85
CA PRO A 148 -8.16 11.78 7.66
C PRO A 148 -9.58 11.25 7.44
N HIS A 149 -9.74 9.95 7.49
CA HIS A 149 -11.01 9.25 7.32
C HIS A 149 -11.39 8.50 8.60
N LYS A 150 -12.31 9.06 9.40
CA LYS A 150 -12.69 8.54 10.72
C LYS A 150 -13.22 7.10 10.77
N GLY A 151 -13.61 6.53 9.64
CA GLY A 151 -14.08 5.15 9.53
C GLY A 151 -13.01 4.17 9.06
N ARG A 152 -11.76 4.63 8.84
CA ARG A 152 -10.66 3.81 8.34
C ARG A 152 -9.45 3.91 9.25
N ASP A 153 -8.66 2.86 9.22
CA ASP A 153 -7.38 2.82 9.90
C ASP A 153 -6.28 3.34 8.97
N GLU A 154 -5.22 3.86 9.55
CA GLU A 154 -4.04 4.34 8.84
C GLU A 154 -2.84 3.51 9.28
N LEU A 155 -2.14 2.93 8.33
CA LEU A 155 -0.83 2.33 8.55
C LEU A 155 0.23 3.38 8.22
N ILE A 156 1.07 3.70 9.19
CA ILE A 156 2.24 4.54 9.02
C ILE A 156 3.48 3.66 9.04
N VAL A 157 4.38 3.90 8.11
CA VAL A 157 5.76 3.42 8.15
C VAL A 157 6.63 4.61 8.46
N ASP A 158 7.36 4.57 9.56
CA ASP A 158 8.22 5.66 9.98
C ASP A 158 9.59 5.65 9.25
N GLU A 159 10.46 6.57 9.61
CA GLU A 159 11.82 6.69 9.01
C GLU A 159 12.74 5.51 9.32
N ASN A 160 12.42 4.70 10.32
CA ASN A 160 13.16 3.48 10.68
C ASN A 160 12.59 2.23 10.04
N GLY A 161 11.42 2.34 9.37
CA GLY A 161 10.66 1.24 8.80
C GLY A 161 9.70 0.59 9.80
N ASP A 162 9.52 1.18 10.98
CA ASP A 162 8.60 0.65 11.98
C ASP A 162 7.15 1.02 11.66
N PHE A 163 6.24 0.09 11.93
CA PHE A 163 4.82 0.23 11.68
C PHE A 163 4.10 0.83 12.87
N HIS A 164 3.32 1.87 12.60
CA HIS A 164 2.42 2.49 13.57
C HIS A 164 1.00 2.49 13.02
N LEU A 165 0.04 2.18 13.85
CA LEU A 165 -1.37 2.09 13.47
C LEU A 165 -2.18 3.16 14.17
N ILE A 166 -2.89 3.98 13.39
CA ILE A 166 -3.91 4.89 13.90
C ILE A 166 -5.27 4.33 13.52
N THR A 167 -5.94 3.70 14.48
CA THR A 167 -7.28 3.14 14.25
C THR A 167 -8.34 4.25 14.19
N ARG A 168 -9.25 4.15 13.21
CA ARG A 168 -10.32 5.15 12.98
C ARG A 168 -9.76 6.56 12.97
N THR A 169 -8.91 6.83 12.00
CA THR A 169 -8.04 8.01 11.93
C THR A 169 -8.83 9.31 11.95
N THR A 170 -8.48 10.20 12.88
CA THR A 170 -8.94 11.57 12.94
C THR A 170 -7.77 12.54 12.86
N GLN A 171 -8.03 13.82 12.54
CA GLN A 171 -6.97 14.83 12.56
C GLN A 171 -6.30 14.89 13.93
N ALA A 172 -7.08 14.86 15.02
CA ALA A 172 -6.52 14.92 16.37
C ALA A 172 -5.56 13.78 16.69
N LYS A 173 -5.90 12.54 16.30
CA LYS A 173 -5.00 11.38 16.49
C LYS A 173 -3.73 11.48 15.65
N TRP A 174 -3.85 11.99 14.44
CA TRP A 174 -2.69 12.25 13.61
C TRP A 174 -1.79 13.32 14.23
N ASP A 175 -2.35 14.43 14.66
CA ASP A 175 -1.61 15.51 15.30
C ASP A 175 -0.93 15.06 16.60
N GLU A 176 -1.60 14.20 17.38
CA GLU A 176 -1.03 13.55 18.56
C GLU A 176 0.18 12.69 18.23
N TYR A 177 0.09 11.86 17.18
CA TYR A 177 1.20 11.04 16.71
C TYR A 177 2.42 11.91 16.32
N ILE A 178 2.18 12.97 15.55
CA ILE A 178 3.26 13.90 15.12
C ILE A 178 3.82 14.68 16.31
N ALA A 179 2.96 15.19 17.23
CA ALA A 179 3.40 15.90 18.43
C ALA A 179 4.20 15.03 19.39
N GLY A 180 3.95 13.72 19.38
CA GLY A 180 4.73 12.70 20.09
C GLY A 180 6.10 12.40 19.49
N GLY A 181 6.48 13.08 18.41
CA GLY A 181 7.75 12.87 17.69
C GLY A 181 7.67 11.80 16.60
N GLY A 182 6.47 11.39 16.20
CA GLY A 182 6.27 10.42 15.12
C GLY A 182 6.76 10.97 13.78
N THR A 183 7.49 10.16 13.03
CA THR A 183 7.95 10.45 11.67
C THR A 183 7.13 9.64 10.66
N VAL A 184 7.07 10.07 9.41
CA VAL A 184 6.25 9.44 8.39
C VAL A 184 7.01 9.31 7.09
N LEU A 185 7.42 8.10 6.77
CA LEU A 185 7.97 7.75 5.47
C LEU A 185 6.84 7.42 4.49
N HIS A 186 5.89 6.58 4.93
CA HIS A 186 4.68 6.24 4.18
C HIS A 186 3.45 6.27 5.09
N ALA A 187 2.29 6.60 4.51
CA ALA A 187 1.01 6.45 5.19
C ALA A 187 -0.02 5.89 4.21
N PHE A 188 -0.66 4.80 4.61
CA PHE A 188 -1.64 4.05 3.82
C PHE A 188 -2.99 4.03 4.53
N CYS A 189 -4.02 4.53 3.85
CA CYS A 189 -5.37 4.54 4.36
C CYS A 189 -6.16 3.35 3.79
N PHE A 190 -6.03 2.23 4.45
CA PHE A 190 -6.86 1.05 4.18
C PHE A 190 -7.03 0.29 5.50
N GLY A 191 -7.47 -0.87 5.51
CA GLY A 191 -7.61 -1.63 6.74
C GLY A 191 -8.62 -2.74 6.56
N PRO A 192 -9.01 -3.36 7.62
CA PRO A 192 -8.81 -2.96 9.03
C PRO A 192 -7.44 -3.31 9.57
N ALA A 193 -7.03 -2.62 10.64
CA ALA A 193 -5.99 -3.13 11.52
C ALA A 193 -6.47 -4.49 12.07
N LEU A 194 -5.61 -5.49 12.04
CA LEU A 194 -5.92 -6.84 12.55
C LEU A 194 -5.23 -7.12 13.88
N VAL A 195 -4.04 -6.57 14.03
CA VAL A 195 -3.22 -6.68 15.24
C VAL A 195 -2.69 -5.28 15.56
N VAL A 196 -2.86 -4.84 16.80
CA VAL A 196 -2.35 -3.55 17.30
C VAL A 196 -1.50 -3.84 18.53
N ASP A 197 -0.26 -3.36 18.54
CA ASP A 197 0.72 -3.58 19.63
C ASP A 197 0.86 -5.06 20.03
N GLY A 198 0.85 -5.95 19.04
CA GLY A 198 0.94 -7.39 19.24
C GLY A 198 -0.36 -8.06 19.71
N VAL A 199 -1.45 -7.31 19.88
CA VAL A 199 -2.74 -7.82 20.33
C VAL A 199 -3.71 -7.94 19.14
N PRO A 200 -4.20 -9.15 18.81
CA PRO A 200 -5.22 -9.30 17.78
C PRO A 200 -6.52 -8.59 18.17
N LEU A 201 -7.12 -7.90 17.20
CA LEU A 201 -8.44 -7.30 17.40
C LEU A 201 -9.52 -8.38 17.43
N THR A 202 -10.46 -8.24 18.36
CA THR A 202 -11.56 -9.21 18.55
C THR A 202 -12.82 -8.84 17.78
N SER A 203 -12.94 -7.60 17.30
CA SER A 203 -14.05 -7.13 16.47
C SER A 203 -13.57 -6.11 15.42
N LEU A 204 -14.22 -6.15 14.29
CA LEU A 204 -14.02 -5.21 13.18
C LEU A 204 -15.29 -4.37 12.91
N ASP A 205 -16.20 -4.27 13.89
CA ASP A 205 -17.54 -3.74 13.67
C ASP A 205 -17.57 -2.25 13.33
N ASP A 206 -16.64 -1.49 13.85
CA ASP A 206 -16.57 -0.05 13.67
C ASP A 206 -15.66 0.40 12.53
N VAL A 207 -15.12 -0.53 11.75
CA VAL A 207 -14.17 -0.22 10.68
C VAL A 207 -14.84 -0.34 9.31
N THR A 208 -14.59 0.63 8.44
CA THR A 208 -15.00 0.57 7.04
C THR A 208 -14.04 -0.35 6.27
N ILE A 209 -14.60 -1.43 5.73
CA ILE A 209 -13.86 -2.39 4.88
C ILE A 209 -14.42 -2.31 3.47
N ASP A 210 -13.57 -2.08 2.49
CA ASP A 210 -13.94 -2.10 1.09
C ASP A 210 -14.42 -3.50 0.69
N ASN A 211 -15.49 -3.54 -0.09
CA ASN A 211 -16.21 -4.75 -0.47
C ASN A 211 -16.94 -5.49 0.69
N GLY A 212 -17.00 -4.90 1.87
CA GLY A 212 -17.74 -5.43 3.01
C GLY A 212 -17.03 -6.56 3.77
N LYS A 213 -17.38 -6.70 5.05
CA LYS A 213 -16.76 -7.65 5.99
C LYS A 213 -17.06 -9.11 5.63
N ALA A 214 -18.29 -9.39 5.23
CA ALA A 214 -18.77 -10.74 4.96
C ALA A 214 -18.47 -11.26 3.56
N LYS A 215 -17.96 -10.40 2.66
CA LYS A 215 -17.70 -10.81 1.29
C LYS A 215 -16.43 -11.65 1.23
N LYS A 216 -16.58 -12.90 0.77
CA LYS A 216 -15.43 -13.73 0.42
C LYS A 216 -14.71 -13.10 -0.77
N ALA A 217 -13.43 -12.82 -0.65
CA ALA A 217 -12.63 -12.16 -1.67
C ALA A 217 -11.15 -12.48 -1.47
N GLN A 218 -10.36 -12.24 -2.48
CA GLN A 218 -8.91 -12.16 -2.34
C GLN A 218 -8.56 -11.08 -1.32
N ARG A 219 -7.61 -11.36 -0.47
CA ARG A 219 -7.15 -10.44 0.57
C ARG A 219 -5.63 -10.44 0.60
N MET A 220 -5.09 -9.30 0.93
CA MET A 220 -3.68 -9.13 1.23
C MET A 220 -3.54 -8.43 2.57
N VAL A 221 -2.59 -8.89 3.36
CA VAL A 221 -2.26 -8.35 4.68
C VAL A 221 -0.77 -8.12 4.74
N ILE A 222 -0.37 -7.03 5.36
CA ILE A 222 1.03 -6.77 5.71
C ILE A 222 1.14 -6.53 7.21
N GLY A 223 2.18 -7.08 7.84
CA GLY A 223 2.50 -6.89 9.24
C GLY A 223 4.00 -6.79 9.47
N GLN A 224 4.40 -6.13 10.54
CA GLN A 224 5.78 -6.12 11.00
C GLN A 224 5.95 -7.19 12.08
N ILE A 225 6.98 -8.01 11.97
CA ILE A 225 7.31 -9.09 12.91
C ILE A 225 8.66 -8.90 13.61
N GLY A 226 9.42 -7.91 13.18
CA GLY A 226 10.73 -7.54 13.75
C GLY A 226 11.27 -6.28 13.10
N LYS A 227 12.43 -5.83 13.54
CA LYS A 227 13.08 -4.66 12.95
C LYS A 227 13.43 -4.90 11.48
N LEU A 228 12.84 -4.10 10.58
CA LEU A 228 12.94 -4.24 9.12
C LEU A 228 12.56 -5.66 8.65
N GLU A 229 11.69 -6.32 9.39
CA GLU A 229 11.21 -7.67 9.09
C GLU A 229 9.68 -7.68 9.02
N TYR A 230 9.16 -8.07 7.86
CA TYR A 230 7.75 -7.96 7.53
C TYR A 230 7.19 -9.30 7.11
N LEU A 231 5.91 -9.50 7.38
CA LEU A 231 5.13 -10.64 6.93
C LEU A 231 4.04 -10.13 5.99
N ILE A 232 3.98 -10.71 4.81
CA ILE A 232 2.94 -10.43 3.83
C ILE A 232 2.17 -11.72 3.61
N LEU A 233 0.84 -11.64 3.70
CA LEU A 233 -0.05 -12.76 3.46
C LEU A 233 -1.02 -12.38 2.35
N THR A 234 -1.26 -13.32 1.44
CA THR A 234 -2.34 -13.19 0.47
C THR A 234 -3.06 -14.51 0.28
N ASN A 235 -4.34 -14.45 -0.06
CA ASN A 235 -5.13 -15.64 -0.34
C ASN A 235 -5.84 -15.53 -1.69
N GLU A 236 -5.97 -16.64 -2.38
CA GLU A 236 -6.92 -16.79 -3.45
C GLU A 236 -8.33 -16.84 -2.85
N GLY A 237 -9.24 -16.05 -3.40
CA GLY A 237 -10.64 -16.18 -3.01
C GLY A 237 -11.24 -17.50 -3.52
N PRO A 238 -12.23 -18.08 -2.83
CA PRO A 238 -12.85 -19.33 -3.24
C PRO A 238 -13.60 -19.25 -4.57
N GLU A 239 -13.80 -18.07 -5.10
CA GLU A 239 -14.51 -17.82 -6.36
C GLU A 239 -13.64 -17.07 -7.36
N SER A 240 -12.34 -17.23 -7.32
CA SER A 240 -11.45 -16.61 -8.30
C SER A 240 -11.74 -17.18 -9.68
N THR A 241 -12.66 -16.53 -10.42
CA THR A 241 -12.82 -16.73 -11.86
C THR A 241 -11.75 -15.99 -12.66
N ALA A 242 -10.93 -15.18 -12.01
CA ALA A 242 -9.76 -14.57 -12.61
C ALA A 242 -8.69 -15.62 -12.87
N PRO A 243 -7.92 -15.50 -13.96
CA PRO A 243 -6.75 -16.34 -14.13
C PRO A 243 -5.89 -16.19 -12.88
N LYS A 244 -5.41 -17.31 -12.37
CA LYS A 244 -4.66 -17.50 -11.13
C LYS A 244 -3.40 -16.64 -11.03
N SER A 245 -3.53 -15.35 -11.10
CA SER A 245 -2.46 -14.43 -10.74
C SER A 245 -2.54 -14.20 -9.25
N VAL A 246 -1.91 -15.06 -8.53
CA VAL A 246 -1.68 -14.88 -7.12
C VAL A 246 -0.73 -13.70 -6.95
N GLY A 247 -1.02 -12.83 -6.02
CA GLY A 247 -0.46 -11.49 -5.90
C GLY A 247 1.02 -11.33 -5.60
N PHE A 248 1.87 -12.34 -5.81
CA PHE A 248 3.32 -12.19 -5.77
C PHE A 248 3.90 -12.60 -7.13
N ASP A 249 4.06 -11.65 -8.01
CA ASP A 249 4.93 -11.85 -9.16
C ASP A 249 6.36 -11.49 -8.74
N LEU A 250 7.15 -12.51 -8.49
CA LEU A 250 8.60 -12.37 -8.47
C LEU A 250 9.07 -12.16 -9.91
N VAL A 251 9.85 -11.13 -10.13
CA VAL A 251 10.37 -10.76 -11.45
C VAL A 251 11.69 -11.44 -11.70
#